data_97bc6d5a23d19ec87382d76097b5cb07
#
_entry.id   97bc6d5a23d19ec87382d76097b5cb07
#
_cell.length_a   1.000
_cell.length_b   1.000
_cell.length_c   1.000
_cell.angle_alpha   90.00
_cell.angle_beta   90.00
_cell.angle_gamma   90.00
#
_symmetry.space_group_name_H-M   'P 1'
#
loop_
_entity.id
_entity.type
_entity.pdbx_description
1 polymer ?
#
loop_
_entity_poly.entity_id
_entity_poly.type
_entity_poly.pdbx_seq_one_letter_code
_entity_poly.pdbx_strand_id
1 'polypeptide(L)'
;MSETAVPPSATPDDKDWTWTTRSPCAECGFDPSACPTGSFPTAIREFAARVETAIMGPDATLRPDPTTWSTVEYAYHVADVCEVMSQRLDAMLATAPAAARFESWDGEAVAVEKEYWRATPADVRELLRERAEAAATRFASPVGDQWEARGLRGDGVGFTAHSLGLYLLHELAHHAHDVEGSPV
;
A
#
# COMPACT_ATOMS: atom_id res chain seq x y z
N MET A 1 18.37 -29.54 4.20
CA MET A 1 17.48 -28.35 4.17
C MET A 1 18.30 -27.27 3.49
N SER A 2 17.96 -26.90 2.27
CA SER A 2 18.68 -25.85 1.54
C SER A 2 18.28 -24.52 2.17
N GLU A 3 19.23 -23.81 2.75
CA GLU A 3 19.04 -22.46 3.24
C GLU A 3 18.74 -21.59 2.03
N THR A 4 17.52 -21.07 1.95
CA THR A 4 17.12 -20.19 0.86
C THR A 4 17.98 -18.92 0.96
N ALA A 5 18.86 -18.72 0.02
CA ALA A 5 19.73 -17.54 0.00
C ALA A 5 18.85 -16.28 0.00
N VAL A 6 19.28 -15.25 0.75
CA VAL A 6 18.64 -13.93 0.73
C VAL A 6 18.73 -13.39 -0.71
N PRO A 7 17.61 -13.06 -1.37
CA PRO A 7 17.67 -12.50 -2.71
C PRO A 7 18.31 -11.11 -2.67
N PRO A 8 18.79 -10.59 -3.81
CA PRO A 8 19.19 -9.19 -3.91
C PRO A 8 18.07 -8.25 -3.46
N SER A 9 18.42 -7.08 -2.93
CA SER A 9 17.47 -6.03 -2.67
C SER A 9 16.73 -5.65 -3.96
N ALA A 10 15.44 -5.39 -3.89
CA ALA A 10 14.73 -4.84 -5.03
C ALA A 10 15.29 -3.46 -5.39
N THR A 11 15.10 -3.01 -6.63
CA THR A 11 15.46 -1.65 -7.02
C THR A 11 14.56 -0.69 -6.23
N PRO A 12 15.13 0.20 -5.38
CA PRO A 12 14.32 1.11 -4.60
C PRO A 12 13.46 2.00 -5.50
N ASP A 13 12.20 2.17 -5.14
CA ASP A 13 11.35 3.21 -5.71
C ASP A 13 11.56 4.49 -4.88
N ASP A 14 12.45 5.35 -5.34
CA ASP A 14 12.80 6.63 -4.71
C ASP A 14 11.96 7.82 -5.23
N LYS A 15 10.96 7.56 -6.06
CA LYS A 15 10.06 8.59 -6.59
C LYS A 15 9.22 9.22 -5.49
N ASP A 16 9.05 10.53 -5.56
CA ASP A 16 8.01 11.20 -4.76
C ASP A 16 6.63 10.98 -5.39
N TRP A 17 5.84 10.10 -4.81
CA TRP A 17 4.49 9.81 -5.26
C TRP A 17 3.40 10.71 -4.65
N THR A 18 3.77 11.68 -3.81
CA THR A 18 2.78 12.54 -3.11
C THR A 18 1.95 13.39 -4.07
N TRP A 19 2.44 13.66 -5.27
CA TRP A 19 1.72 14.38 -6.32
C TRP A 19 0.46 13.63 -6.82
N THR A 20 0.40 12.30 -6.68
CA THR A 20 -0.73 11.46 -7.11
C THR A 20 -2.00 11.71 -6.29
N THR A 21 -1.89 12.39 -5.16
CA THR A 21 -3.04 12.88 -4.39
C THR A 21 -3.76 14.06 -5.06
N ARG A 22 -3.21 14.62 -6.13
CA ARG A 22 -3.70 15.82 -6.83
C ARG A 22 -3.80 15.69 -8.33
N SER A 23 -3.11 14.71 -8.91
CA SER A 23 -3.02 14.53 -10.37
C SER A 23 -3.07 13.05 -10.74
N PRO A 24 -3.65 12.69 -11.90
CA PRO A 24 -3.69 11.31 -12.36
C PRO A 24 -2.29 10.72 -12.57
N CYS A 25 -2.13 9.46 -12.20
CA CYS A 25 -0.92 8.69 -12.47
C CYS A 25 -0.97 8.12 -13.90
N ALA A 26 -0.01 8.51 -14.72
CA ALA A 26 0.07 8.01 -16.10
C ALA A 26 0.51 6.55 -16.20
N GLU A 27 1.14 6.01 -15.16
CA GLU A 27 1.64 4.63 -15.15
C GLU A 27 0.51 3.64 -14.86
N CYS A 28 -0.24 3.82 -13.76
CA CYS A 28 -1.31 2.89 -13.35
C CYS A 28 -2.73 3.38 -13.72
N GLY A 29 -2.89 4.60 -14.20
CA GLY A 29 -4.19 5.19 -14.56
C GLY A 29 -5.03 5.64 -13.36
N PHE A 30 -4.51 5.61 -12.14
CA PHE A 30 -5.22 6.13 -10.97
C PHE A 30 -5.51 7.62 -11.12
N ASP A 31 -6.77 8.02 -10.90
CA ASP A 31 -7.20 9.42 -10.93
C ASP A 31 -7.82 9.82 -9.58
N PRO A 32 -7.14 10.66 -8.77
CA PRO A 32 -7.66 11.07 -7.48
C PRO A 32 -8.98 11.85 -7.57
N SER A 33 -9.24 12.53 -8.69
CA SER A 33 -10.48 13.29 -8.89
C SER A 33 -11.72 12.40 -9.04
N ALA A 34 -11.53 11.14 -9.41
CA ALA A 34 -12.58 10.14 -9.52
C ALA A 34 -12.86 9.39 -8.19
N CYS A 35 -12.12 9.70 -7.11
CA CYS A 35 -12.18 8.98 -5.85
C CYS A 35 -12.74 9.85 -4.70
N PRO A 36 -14.05 10.05 -4.60
CA PRO A 36 -14.65 10.71 -3.44
C PRO A 36 -14.44 9.85 -2.18
N THR A 37 -14.40 10.46 -1.00
CA THR A 37 -14.13 9.76 0.28
C THR A 37 -15.07 8.58 0.54
N GLY A 38 -16.34 8.69 0.11
CA GLY A 38 -17.31 7.59 0.22
C GLY A 38 -16.97 6.36 -0.62
N SER A 39 -16.09 6.48 -1.62
CA SER A 39 -15.65 5.34 -2.44
C SER A 39 -14.41 4.63 -1.88
N PHE A 40 -13.69 5.23 -0.92
CA PHE A 40 -12.44 4.68 -0.41
C PHE A 40 -12.55 3.22 0.06
N PRO A 41 -13.55 2.84 0.88
CA PRO A 41 -13.67 1.46 1.35
C PRO A 41 -13.86 0.44 0.23
N THR A 42 -14.63 0.82 -0.80
CA THR A 42 -14.87 -0.04 -1.96
C THR A 42 -13.61 -0.16 -2.81
N ALA A 43 -12.93 0.96 -3.11
CA ALA A 43 -11.72 0.97 -3.91
C ALA A 43 -10.57 0.18 -3.23
N ILE A 44 -10.40 0.29 -1.90
CA ILE A 44 -9.42 -0.51 -1.15
C ILE A 44 -9.67 -2.00 -1.37
N ARG A 45 -10.92 -2.46 -1.22
CA ARG A 45 -11.27 -3.87 -1.43
C ARG A 45 -11.06 -4.33 -2.87
N GLU A 46 -11.41 -3.50 -3.85
CA GLU A 46 -11.27 -3.81 -5.27
C GLU A 46 -9.81 -3.96 -5.67
N PHE A 47 -8.95 -3.02 -5.29
CA PHE A 47 -7.52 -3.13 -5.59
C PHE A 47 -6.86 -4.30 -4.86
N ALA A 48 -7.18 -4.53 -3.59
CA ALA A 48 -6.68 -5.69 -2.85
C ALA A 48 -7.11 -7.01 -3.48
N ALA A 49 -8.35 -7.11 -3.98
CA ALA A 49 -8.85 -8.30 -4.67
C ALA A 49 -8.13 -8.58 -6.00
N ARG A 50 -7.69 -7.53 -6.71
CA ARG A 50 -6.86 -7.68 -7.91
C ARG A 50 -5.50 -8.28 -7.56
N VAL A 51 -4.83 -7.74 -6.54
CA VAL A 51 -3.56 -8.29 -6.04
C VAL A 51 -3.74 -9.73 -5.54
N GLU A 52 -4.83 -10.00 -4.80
CA GLU A 52 -5.17 -11.36 -4.35
C GLU A 52 -5.35 -12.33 -5.51
N THR A 53 -5.93 -11.89 -6.61
CA THR A 53 -6.08 -12.73 -7.81
C THR A 53 -4.72 -13.04 -8.43
N ALA A 54 -3.83 -12.07 -8.50
CA ALA A 54 -2.49 -12.24 -9.08
C ALA A 54 -1.63 -13.25 -8.31
N ILE A 55 -1.70 -13.27 -6.96
CA ILE A 55 -0.92 -14.23 -6.15
C ILE A 55 -1.37 -15.68 -6.27
N MET A 56 -2.49 -15.94 -6.96
CA MET A 56 -2.93 -17.32 -7.27
C MET A 56 -2.28 -17.88 -8.53
N GLY A 57 -1.49 -17.07 -9.24
CA GLY A 57 -0.75 -17.52 -10.43
C GLY A 57 0.33 -18.54 -10.09
N PRO A 58 0.73 -19.40 -11.04
CA PRO A 58 1.70 -20.48 -10.82
C PRO A 58 3.10 -19.97 -10.45
N ASP A 59 3.46 -18.79 -10.93
CA ASP A 59 4.79 -18.18 -10.77
C ASP A 59 4.81 -17.05 -9.72
N ALA A 60 3.76 -16.94 -8.91
CA ALA A 60 3.60 -15.82 -7.97
C ALA A 60 4.76 -15.62 -6.96
N THR A 61 5.54 -16.66 -6.70
CA THR A 61 6.74 -16.62 -5.82
C THR A 61 8.03 -16.36 -6.58
N LEU A 62 8.00 -16.31 -7.91
CA LEU A 62 9.18 -16.07 -8.73
C LEU A 62 9.33 -14.59 -9.02
N ARG A 63 10.53 -14.07 -8.82
CA ARG A 63 10.87 -12.72 -9.25
C ARG A 63 11.09 -12.72 -10.77
N PRO A 64 10.50 -11.76 -11.53
CA PRO A 64 10.70 -11.67 -12.98
C PRO A 64 12.18 -11.36 -13.33
N ASP A 65 12.86 -10.64 -12.48
CA ASP A 65 14.29 -10.42 -12.46
C ASP A 65 14.79 -10.31 -11.00
N PRO A 66 16.11 -10.42 -10.72
CA PRO A 66 16.60 -10.46 -9.35
C PRO A 66 16.29 -9.22 -8.51
N THR A 67 16.02 -8.08 -9.12
CA THR A 67 15.81 -6.78 -8.46
C THR A 67 14.36 -6.30 -8.50
N THR A 68 13.46 -7.08 -9.07
CA THR A 68 12.01 -6.81 -9.07
C THR A 68 11.31 -7.81 -8.17
N TRP A 69 10.45 -7.34 -7.30
CA TRP A 69 9.69 -8.21 -6.40
C TRP A 69 8.82 -9.21 -7.15
N SER A 70 8.66 -10.38 -6.57
CA SER A 70 7.64 -11.35 -6.98
C SER A 70 6.24 -10.83 -6.63
N THR A 71 5.22 -11.41 -7.24
CA THR A 71 3.81 -11.07 -6.94
C THR A 71 3.48 -11.25 -5.46
N VAL A 72 4.04 -12.28 -4.80
CA VAL A 72 3.85 -12.51 -3.36
C VAL A 72 4.50 -11.41 -2.52
N GLU A 73 5.70 -10.95 -2.90
CA GLU A 73 6.38 -9.86 -2.19
C GLU A 73 5.60 -8.54 -2.34
N TYR A 74 5.10 -8.20 -3.53
CA TYR A 74 4.21 -7.07 -3.75
C TYR A 74 2.93 -7.17 -2.92
N ALA A 75 2.30 -8.33 -2.86
CA ALA A 75 1.09 -8.53 -2.08
C ALA A 75 1.32 -8.37 -0.58
N TYR A 76 2.47 -8.83 -0.07
CA TYR A 76 2.87 -8.61 1.32
C TYR A 76 3.07 -7.12 1.60
N HIS A 77 3.77 -6.43 0.70
CA HIS A 77 3.95 -4.98 0.79
C HIS A 77 2.61 -4.24 0.82
N VAL A 78 1.67 -4.57 -0.07
CA VAL A 78 0.33 -3.97 -0.09
C VAL A 78 -0.42 -4.20 1.24
N ALA A 79 -0.28 -5.37 1.84
CA ALA A 79 -0.85 -5.64 3.16
C ALA A 79 -0.23 -4.73 4.24
N ASP A 80 1.10 -4.55 4.23
CA ASP A 80 1.78 -3.65 5.16
C ASP A 80 1.43 -2.18 4.93
N VAL A 81 1.27 -1.74 3.68
CA VAL A 81 0.77 -0.39 3.34
C VAL A 81 -0.60 -0.15 3.95
N CYS A 82 -1.54 -1.11 3.83
CA CYS A 82 -2.86 -1.02 4.44
C CYS A 82 -2.78 -0.80 5.96
N GLU A 83 -1.89 -1.53 6.64
CA GLU A 83 -1.70 -1.39 8.09
C GLU A 83 -1.10 -0.04 8.46
N VAL A 84 -0.01 0.36 7.81
CA VAL A 84 0.69 1.62 8.09
C VAL A 84 -0.22 2.82 7.86
N MET A 85 -0.98 2.85 6.76
CA MET A 85 -1.87 3.97 6.46
C MET A 85 -3.07 4.01 7.43
N SER A 86 -3.56 2.86 7.89
CA SER A 86 -4.59 2.80 8.94
C SER A 86 -4.08 3.37 10.27
N GLN A 87 -2.87 3.02 10.69
CA GLN A 87 -2.25 3.54 11.91
C GLN A 87 -2.02 5.06 11.83
N ARG A 88 -1.60 5.56 10.65
CA ARG A 88 -1.44 7.00 10.42
C ARG A 88 -2.77 7.74 10.49
N LEU A 89 -3.83 7.21 9.88
CA LEU A 89 -5.17 7.77 9.97
C LEU A 89 -5.65 7.83 11.42
N ASP A 90 -5.50 6.74 12.19
CA ASP A 90 -5.88 6.68 13.60
C ASP A 90 -5.14 7.75 14.42
N ALA A 91 -3.83 7.91 14.20
CA ALA A 91 -3.04 8.94 14.87
C ALA A 91 -3.51 10.37 14.51
N MET A 92 -3.84 10.62 13.25
CA MET A 92 -4.33 11.92 12.79
C MET A 92 -5.68 12.26 13.42
N LEU A 93 -6.61 11.31 13.47
CA LEU A 93 -7.93 11.51 14.09
C LEU A 93 -7.83 11.71 15.60
N ALA A 94 -6.95 10.96 16.27
CA ALA A 94 -6.75 11.07 17.72
C ALA A 94 -6.05 12.37 18.15
N THR A 95 -5.24 12.96 17.26
CA THR A 95 -4.43 14.16 17.59
C THR A 95 -5.12 15.46 17.19
N ALA A 96 -6.13 15.40 16.32
CA ALA A 96 -6.84 16.59 15.83
C ALA A 96 -7.35 17.49 16.97
N PRO A 97 -7.27 18.82 16.83
CA PRO A 97 -6.91 19.61 15.66
C PRO A 97 -5.40 19.80 15.42
N ALA A 98 -4.53 19.32 16.32
CA ALA A 98 -3.09 19.33 16.08
C ALA A 98 -2.72 18.32 14.97
N ALA A 99 -1.54 18.50 14.37
CA ALA A 99 -1.04 17.54 13.39
C ALA A 99 -0.35 16.36 14.09
N ALA A 100 -0.75 15.15 13.75
CA ALA A 100 -0.01 13.95 14.14
C ALA A 100 1.37 13.93 13.47
N ARG A 101 2.35 13.31 14.12
CA ARG A 101 3.68 13.07 13.53
C ARG A 101 3.91 11.58 13.41
N PHE A 102 4.40 11.14 12.27
CA PHE A 102 4.75 9.75 12.02
C PHE A 102 6.03 9.67 11.18
N GLU A 103 6.79 8.63 11.42
CA GLU A 103 8.03 8.39 10.70
C GLU A 103 7.79 8.09 9.22
N SER A 104 8.81 8.39 8.40
CA SER A 104 8.87 7.85 7.05
C SER A 104 8.95 6.32 7.13
N TRP A 105 8.24 5.65 6.24
CA TRP A 105 8.23 4.19 6.18
C TRP A 105 8.99 3.74 4.93
N ASP A 106 10.01 2.92 5.17
CA ASP A 106 10.85 2.34 4.12
C ASP A 106 10.37 0.91 3.86
N GLY A 107 9.58 0.75 2.79
CA GLY A 107 9.01 -0.55 2.40
C GLY A 107 10.05 -1.59 2.03
N GLU A 108 11.18 -1.17 1.43
CA GLU A 108 12.29 -2.04 1.07
C GLU A 108 12.99 -2.60 2.31
N ALA A 109 13.28 -1.73 3.27
CA ALA A 109 13.89 -2.16 4.53
C ALA A 109 12.97 -3.14 5.29
N VAL A 110 11.66 -2.87 5.30
CA VAL A 110 10.66 -3.75 5.92
C VAL A 110 10.54 -5.08 5.18
N ALA A 111 10.61 -5.08 3.86
CA ALA A 111 10.58 -6.31 3.06
C ALA A 111 11.77 -7.22 3.39
N VAL A 112 12.95 -6.62 3.63
CA VAL A 112 14.14 -7.37 4.07
C VAL A 112 13.98 -7.86 5.50
N GLU A 113 13.54 -7.02 6.43
CA GLU A 113 13.35 -7.36 7.83
C GLU A 113 12.34 -8.51 8.02
N LYS A 114 11.23 -8.46 7.29
CA LYS A 114 10.15 -9.47 7.35
C LYS A 114 10.35 -10.64 6.40
N GLU A 115 11.44 -10.64 5.62
CA GLU A 115 11.77 -11.71 4.67
C GLU A 115 10.60 -12.04 3.71
N TYR A 116 10.02 -11.03 3.05
CA TYR A 116 8.84 -11.20 2.17
C TYR A 116 8.98 -12.35 1.16
N TRP A 117 10.20 -12.60 0.65
CA TRP A 117 10.49 -13.68 -0.30
C TRP A 117 10.30 -15.09 0.27
N ARG A 118 10.13 -15.24 1.59
CA ARG A 118 9.87 -16.54 2.23
C ARG A 118 8.39 -16.80 2.44
N ALA A 119 7.55 -15.78 2.22
CA ALA A 119 6.12 -15.91 2.44
C ALA A 119 5.48 -16.85 1.41
N THR A 120 4.45 -17.55 1.84
CA THR A 120 3.67 -18.39 0.93
C THR A 120 2.47 -17.60 0.37
N PRO A 121 2.00 -17.91 -0.84
CA PRO A 121 0.78 -17.30 -1.38
C PRO A 121 -0.43 -17.41 -0.43
N ALA A 122 -0.55 -18.51 0.29
CA ALA A 122 -1.66 -18.75 1.22
C ALA A 122 -1.61 -17.79 2.43
N ASP A 123 -0.42 -17.66 3.06
CA ASP A 123 -0.24 -16.79 4.23
C ASP A 123 -0.44 -15.32 3.85
N VAL A 124 0.13 -14.89 2.71
CA VAL A 124 0.02 -13.51 2.24
C VAL A 124 -1.41 -13.18 1.83
N ARG A 125 -2.12 -14.12 1.23
CA ARG A 125 -3.54 -13.95 0.88
C ARG A 125 -4.40 -13.67 2.11
N GLU A 126 -4.21 -14.42 3.19
CA GLU A 126 -4.95 -14.22 4.44
C GLU A 126 -4.61 -12.86 5.05
N LEU A 127 -3.32 -12.54 5.14
CA LEU A 127 -2.82 -11.26 5.65
C LEU A 127 -3.37 -10.07 4.86
N LEU A 128 -3.33 -10.14 3.53
CA LEU A 128 -3.83 -9.08 2.65
C LEU A 128 -5.33 -8.84 2.85
N ARG A 129 -6.13 -9.92 2.92
CA ARG A 129 -7.58 -9.82 3.18
C ARG A 129 -7.88 -9.16 4.51
N GLU A 130 -7.20 -9.60 5.56
CA GLU A 130 -7.40 -9.06 6.91
C GLU A 130 -7.09 -7.57 6.95
N ARG A 131 -5.91 -7.17 6.44
CA ARG A 131 -5.43 -5.79 6.51
C ARG A 131 -6.18 -4.85 5.57
N ALA A 132 -6.52 -5.30 4.38
CA ALA A 132 -7.33 -4.52 3.44
C ALA A 132 -8.75 -4.28 3.99
N GLU A 133 -9.38 -5.27 4.62
CA GLU A 133 -10.69 -5.10 5.25
C GLU A 133 -10.61 -4.17 6.47
N ALA A 134 -9.57 -4.29 7.28
CA ALA A 134 -9.32 -3.37 8.39
C ALA A 134 -9.11 -1.93 7.87
N ALA A 135 -8.31 -1.72 6.82
CA ALA A 135 -8.12 -0.42 6.20
C ALA A 135 -9.42 0.14 5.61
N ALA A 136 -10.17 -0.68 4.88
CA ALA A 136 -11.47 -0.27 4.34
C ALA A 136 -12.43 0.19 5.45
N THR A 137 -12.47 -0.52 6.58
CA THR A 137 -13.27 -0.15 7.74
C THR A 137 -12.79 1.17 8.37
N ARG A 138 -11.47 1.36 8.50
CA ARG A 138 -10.89 2.59 9.04
C ARG A 138 -11.17 3.80 8.16
N PHE A 139 -10.95 3.68 6.86
CA PHE A 139 -11.21 4.74 5.89
C PHE A 139 -12.71 4.95 5.58
N ALA A 140 -13.62 4.15 6.13
CA ALA A 140 -15.05 4.41 6.18
C ALA A 140 -15.46 5.27 7.39
N SER A 141 -14.62 5.41 8.41
CA SER A 141 -14.99 5.99 9.70
C SER A 141 -14.99 7.53 9.76
N PRO A 142 -14.11 8.28 9.06
CA PRO A 142 -14.08 9.73 9.18
C PRO A 142 -15.34 10.38 8.62
N VAL A 143 -15.88 11.37 9.34
CA VAL A 143 -17.08 12.11 8.94
C VAL A 143 -16.84 13.63 8.99
N GLY A 144 -17.39 14.35 8.02
CA GLY A 144 -17.30 15.82 7.99
C GLY A 144 -15.87 16.32 8.06
N ASP A 145 -15.58 17.21 8.99
CA ASP A 145 -14.27 17.88 9.16
C ASP A 145 -13.15 16.93 9.60
N GLN A 146 -13.44 15.70 9.98
CA GLN A 146 -12.43 14.71 10.31
C GLN A 146 -11.52 14.38 9.10
N TRP A 147 -12.00 14.55 7.89
CA TRP A 147 -11.19 14.42 6.67
C TRP A 147 -10.10 15.49 6.54
N GLU A 148 -10.19 16.59 7.29
CA GLU A 148 -9.19 17.65 7.38
C GLU A 148 -8.17 17.42 8.51
N ALA A 149 -8.28 16.34 9.29
CA ALA A 149 -7.29 15.97 10.29
C ALA A 149 -5.90 15.86 9.63
N ARG A 150 -4.88 16.41 10.30
CA ARG A 150 -3.56 16.61 9.69
C ARG A 150 -2.52 15.65 10.22
N GLY A 151 -1.61 15.24 9.33
CA GLY A 151 -0.41 14.48 9.66
C GLY A 151 0.82 15.04 8.97
N LEU A 152 1.97 14.86 9.60
CA LEU A 152 3.27 15.27 9.09
C LEU A 152 4.23 14.08 9.14
N ARG A 153 4.69 13.67 7.96
CA ARG A 153 5.69 12.60 7.80
C ARG A 153 7.08 13.12 8.17
N GLY A 154 7.97 12.24 8.59
CA GLY A 154 9.32 12.58 9.07
C GLY A 154 10.19 13.37 8.09
N ASP A 155 9.92 13.25 6.80
CA ASP A 155 10.58 14.03 5.73
C ASP A 155 9.97 15.42 5.51
N GLY A 156 8.96 15.81 6.29
CA GLY A 156 8.30 17.11 6.21
C GLY A 156 7.07 17.15 5.29
N VAL A 157 6.69 16.04 4.65
CA VAL A 157 5.48 15.98 3.82
C VAL A 157 4.24 15.97 4.72
N GLY A 158 3.32 16.91 4.43
CA GLY A 158 2.03 17.04 5.12
C GLY A 158 0.90 16.32 4.38
N PHE A 159 0.01 15.70 5.16
CA PHE A 159 -1.22 15.07 4.68
C PHE A 159 -2.43 15.62 5.43
N THR A 160 -3.59 15.64 4.77
CA THR A 160 -4.89 15.54 5.43
C THR A 160 -5.32 14.07 5.44
N ALA A 161 -6.28 13.70 6.28
CA ALA A 161 -6.88 12.35 6.25
C ALA A 161 -7.39 11.98 4.85
N HIS A 162 -7.99 12.96 4.15
CA HIS A 162 -8.41 12.79 2.75
C HIS A 162 -7.23 12.48 1.82
N SER A 163 -6.18 13.30 1.82
CA SER A 163 -5.04 13.07 0.93
C SER A 163 -4.24 11.82 1.31
N LEU A 164 -4.23 11.41 2.60
CA LEU A 164 -3.67 10.14 3.03
C LEU A 164 -4.44 8.96 2.42
N GLY A 165 -5.78 9.05 2.39
CA GLY A 165 -6.61 8.05 1.73
C GLY A 165 -6.36 7.95 0.22
N LEU A 166 -6.23 9.09 -0.47
CA LEU A 166 -5.87 9.11 -1.90
C LEU A 166 -4.48 8.50 -2.14
N TYR A 167 -3.53 8.78 -1.26
CA TYR A 167 -2.20 8.20 -1.33
C TYR A 167 -2.25 6.67 -1.16
N LEU A 168 -3.00 6.17 -0.16
CA LEU A 168 -3.26 4.74 0.00
C LEU A 168 -3.87 4.12 -1.27
N LEU A 169 -4.91 4.73 -1.83
CA LEU A 169 -5.55 4.21 -3.03
C LEU A 169 -4.61 4.16 -4.23
N HIS A 170 -3.72 5.16 -4.38
CA HIS A 170 -2.71 5.13 -5.42
C HIS A 170 -1.73 3.96 -5.22
N GLU A 171 -1.20 3.77 -4.00
CA GLU A 171 -0.30 2.65 -3.68
C GLU A 171 -0.93 1.30 -4.07
N LEU A 172 -2.18 1.07 -3.67
CA LEU A 172 -2.89 -0.16 -4.00
C LEU A 172 -3.14 -0.31 -5.50
N ALA A 173 -3.55 0.76 -6.18
CA ALA A 173 -3.81 0.75 -7.62
C ALA A 173 -2.52 0.51 -8.41
N HIS A 174 -1.42 1.15 -7.98
CA HIS A 174 -0.13 1.06 -8.66
C HIS A 174 0.44 -0.36 -8.55
N HIS A 175 0.44 -0.93 -7.36
CA HIS A 175 0.92 -2.30 -7.17
C HIS A 175 -0.02 -3.36 -7.76
N ALA A 176 -1.33 -3.11 -7.82
CA ALA A 176 -2.23 -3.96 -8.60
C ALA A 176 -1.85 -3.95 -10.09
N HIS A 177 -1.50 -2.77 -10.64
CA HIS A 177 -1.01 -2.64 -12.00
C HIS A 177 0.33 -3.39 -12.21
N ASP A 178 1.28 -3.26 -11.27
CA ASP A 178 2.59 -3.91 -11.35
C ASP A 178 2.47 -5.43 -11.44
N VAL A 179 1.60 -6.04 -10.62
CA VAL A 179 1.42 -7.49 -10.60
C VAL A 179 0.59 -8.03 -11.77
N GLU A 180 -0.28 -7.20 -12.38
CA GLU A 180 -1.06 -7.55 -13.56
C GLU A 180 -0.29 -7.32 -14.86
N GLY A 181 0.60 -6.33 -14.89
CA GLY A 181 1.41 -5.97 -16.04
C GLY A 181 2.67 -6.81 -16.21
N SER A 182 3.00 -7.70 -15.26
CA SER A 182 4.13 -8.61 -15.40
C SER A 182 3.86 -9.59 -16.54
N PRO A 183 4.56 -9.51 -17.69
CA PRO A 183 4.34 -10.46 -18.77
C PRO A 183 4.76 -11.85 -18.31
N VAL A 184 3.89 -12.81 -18.50
CA VAL A 184 4.14 -14.26 -18.36
C VAL A 184 5.15 -14.72 -19.37
#